data_0dd77199c756f5fdf35c768494fb7d6f
#
_entry.id   0dd77199c756f5fdf35c768494fb7d6f
#
_cell.length_a   1.000
_cell.length_b   1.000
_cell.length_c   1.000
_cell.angle_alpha   90.00
_cell.angle_beta   90.00
_cell.angle_gamma   90.00
#
_symmetry.space_group_name_H-M   'P 1'
#
loop_
_entity.id
_entity.type
_entity.pdbx_description
1 polymer ?
#
loop_
_entity_poly.entity_id
_entity_poly.type
_entity_poly.pdbx_seq_one_letter_code
_entity_poly.pdbx_strand_id
1 'polypeptide(L)'
;MVKPRIIETDEGIQGEFDVQTYNSMMRSLRDRGWMETGHIIRSGIAHGLALEIGPGPGYLGLEWLKKTESTMLLAVEISPEMTKIAERNAREYGLEGRVKYVKGDAHQIPFDDNTFDGVFTNGSLHEWSQPIRVFDEVYRVLKPGAKCFISDMRRDMNPLVRRFMKLMVKPKEIRPGFISSMNASYTIDEIRSILNQSNLKESIVAKTFMGFEITGMKSE
;
A
#
# COMPACT_ATOMS: atom_id res chain seq x y z
N MET A 1 -12.97 -24.74 1.74
CA MET A 1 -12.22 -24.14 2.88
C MET A 1 -11.12 -23.26 2.34
N VAL A 2 -10.95 -22.06 2.92
CA VAL A 2 -9.82 -21.16 2.61
C VAL A 2 -8.56 -21.78 3.23
N LYS A 3 -7.44 -21.80 2.49
CA LYS A 3 -6.17 -22.33 3.02
C LYS A 3 -5.63 -21.40 4.12
N PRO A 4 -4.89 -21.92 5.11
CA PRO A 4 -4.19 -21.09 6.09
C PRO A 4 -3.31 -20.03 5.42
N ARG A 5 -3.13 -18.90 6.08
CA ARG A 5 -2.22 -17.83 5.63
C ARG A 5 -0.77 -18.33 5.70
N ILE A 6 0.00 -18.04 4.66
CA ILE A 6 1.45 -18.26 4.63
C ILE A 6 2.09 -16.90 4.80
N ILE A 7 2.77 -16.68 5.91
CA ILE A 7 3.40 -15.39 6.23
C ILE A 7 4.60 -15.18 5.30
N GLU A 8 4.73 -14.00 4.72
CA GLU A 8 5.92 -13.52 4.03
C GLU A 8 6.88 -12.84 5.02
N THR A 9 8.11 -12.58 4.57
CA THR A 9 9.10 -11.87 5.38
C THR A 9 8.82 -10.37 5.41
N ASP A 10 9.15 -9.70 6.53
CA ASP A 10 9.00 -8.26 6.69
C ASP A 10 10.09 -7.43 5.99
N GLU A 11 10.94 -8.06 5.19
CA GLU A 11 12.11 -7.40 4.60
C GLU A 11 11.79 -6.66 3.30
N GLY A 12 10.56 -6.79 2.80
CA GLY A 12 10.16 -6.27 1.50
C GLY A 12 10.86 -6.99 0.34
N ILE A 13 10.66 -6.50 -0.88
CA ILE A 13 11.29 -7.05 -2.08
C ILE A 13 12.76 -6.62 -2.13
N GLN A 14 13.67 -7.59 -2.17
CA GLN A 14 15.12 -7.40 -2.20
C GLN A 14 15.75 -8.07 -3.42
N GLY A 15 16.95 -7.61 -3.78
CA GLY A 15 17.68 -8.09 -4.94
C GLY A 15 17.31 -7.36 -6.23
N GLU A 16 18.35 -6.98 -6.99
CA GLU A 16 18.18 -6.11 -8.18
C GLU A 16 17.22 -6.70 -9.22
N PHE A 17 17.27 -8.01 -9.44
CA PHE A 17 16.40 -8.67 -10.42
C PHE A 17 14.92 -8.59 -10.03
N ASP A 18 14.58 -8.90 -8.77
CA ASP A 18 13.21 -8.90 -8.28
C ASP A 18 12.64 -7.49 -8.22
N VAL A 19 13.45 -6.52 -7.78
CA VAL A 19 13.10 -5.11 -7.72
C VAL A 19 12.81 -4.54 -9.12
N GLN A 20 13.63 -4.84 -10.14
CA GLN A 20 13.40 -4.40 -11.53
C GLN A 20 12.17 -5.10 -12.14
N THR A 21 11.98 -6.37 -11.84
CA THR A 21 10.83 -7.15 -12.31
C THR A 21 9.53 -6.60 -11.71
N TYR A 22 9.52 -6.29 -10.42
CA TYR A 22 8.39 -5.64 -9.74
C TYR A 22 8.11 -4.23 -10.28
N ASN A 23 9.16 -3.43 -10.47
CA ASN A 23 9.04 -2.10 -11.10
C ASN A 23 8.39 -2.18 -12.49
N SER A 24 8.77 -3.17 -13.30
CA SER A 24 8.20 -3.39 -14.64
C SER A 24 6.71 -3.78 -14.57
N MET A 25 6.33 -4.60 -13.59
CA MET A 25 4.94 -4.96 -13.33
C MET A 25 4.12 -3.72 -12.94
N MET A 26 4.58 -2.95 -11.96
CA MET A 26 3.87 -1.76 -11.48
C MET A 26 3.76 -0.69 -12.56
N ARG A 27 4.79 -0.52 -13.40
CA ARG A 27 4.73 0.34 -14.60
C ARG A 27 3.62 -0.11 -15.54
N SER A 28 3.52 -1.42 -15.81
CA SER A 28 2.45 -1.97 -16.67
C SER A 28 1.05 -1.74 -16.08
N LEU A 29 0.88 -1.83 -14.77
CA LEU A 29 -0.41 -1.53 -14.10
C LEU A 29 -0.75 -0.05 -14.22
N ARG A 30 0.21 0.84 -13.99
CA ARG A 30 0.06 2.29 -14.19
C ARG A 30 -0.36 2.62 -15.63
N ASP A 31 0.33 2.07 -16.63
CA ASP A 31 0.08 2.37 -18.05
C ASP A 31 -1.31 1.92 -18.51
N ARG A 32 -1.89 0.94 -17.82
CA ARG A 32 -3.28 0.48 -18.02
C ARG A 32 -4.31 1.26 -17.23
N GLY A 33 -3.90 2.22 -16.40
CA GLY A 33 -4.79 2.96 -15.52
C GLY A 33 -5.37 2.13 -14.36
N TRP A 34 -4.67 1.07 -13.95
CA TRP A 34 -5.12 0.15 -12.88
C TRP A 34 -4.57 0.50 -11.50
N MET A 35 -4.13 1.74 -11.32
CA MET A 35 -3.72 2.25 -10.01
C MET A 35 -4.93 2.74 -9.23
N GLU A 36 -4.94 2.49 -7.93
CA GLU A 36 -6.07 2.83 -7.05
C GLU A 36 -6.17 4.32 -6.68
N THR A 37 -5.44 5.18 -7.36
CA THR A 37 -5.38 6.63 -7.12
C THR A 37 -6.76 7.29 -6.99
N GLY A 38 -7.71 6.88 -7.84
CA GLY A 38 -9.08 7.39 -7.79
C GLY A 38 -9.83 6.99 -6.52
N HIS A 39 -9.55 5.81 -5.95
CA HIS A 39 -10.14 5.33 -4.70
C HIS A 39 -9.59 6.15 -3.52
N ILE A 40 -8.28 6.40 -3.48
CA ILE A 40 -7.62 7.23 -2.46
C ILE A 40 -8.23 8.65 -2.45
N ILE A 41 -8.36 9.28 -3.62
CA ILE A 41 -8.95 10.62 -3.73
C ILE A 41 -10.41 10.64 -3.26
N ARG A 42 -11.21 9.65 -3.68
CA ARG A 42 -12.63 9.52 -3.26
C ARG A 42 -12.80 9.25 -1.77
N SER A 43 -11.80 8.63 -1.11
CA SER A 43 -11.82 8.46 0.35
C SER A 43 -11.63 9.79 1.10
N GLY A 44 -11.24 10.85 0.39
CA GLY A 44 -11.03 12.20 0.93
C GLY A 44 -9.56 12.54 1.17
N ILE A 45 -8.61 11.68 0.75
CA ILE A 45 -7.17 11.97 0.82
C ILE A 45 -6.77 12.64 -0.49
N ALA A 46 -6.91 13.98 -0.54
CA ALA A 46 -6.69 14.78 -1.74
C ALA A 46 -6.06 16.16 -1.47
N HIS A 47 -5.57 16.41 -0.25
CA HIS A 47 -5.01 17.71 0.14
C HIS A 47 -3.93 17.55 1.21
N GLY A 48 -3.14 18.61 1.41
CA GLY A 48 -2.13 18.70 2.48
C GLY A 48 -0.94 17.76 2.31
N LEU A 49 -0.43 17.28 3.42
CA LEU A 49 0.69 16.36 3.51
C LEU A 49 0.18 14.93 3.73
N ALA A 50 0.42 14.05 2.77
CA ALA A 50 0.08 12.64 2.91
C ALA A 50 1.30 11.76 3.19
N LEU A 51 1.04 10.58 3.76
CA LEU A 51 2.01 9.50 3.91
C LEU A 51 1.61 8.31 3.04
N GLU A 52 2.54 7.78 2.26
CA GLU A 52 2.44 6.47 1.60
C GLU A 52 3.31 5.45 2.35
N ILE A 53 2.74 4.30 2.71
CA ILE A 53 3.46 3.20 3.35
C ILE A 53 3.72 2.11 2.29
N GLY A 54 4.99 1.70 2.14
CA GLY A 54 5.41 0.70 1.16
C GLY A 54 5.17 1.15 -0.28
N PRO A 55 5.71 2.31 -0.73
CA PRO A 55 5.49 2.84 -2.07
C PRO A 55 6.05 1.93 -3.18
N GLY A 56 6.98 1.03 -2.85
CA GLY A 56 7.72 0.27 -3.84
C GLY A 56 8.38 1.20 -4.86
N PRO A 57 8.09 1.04 -6.18
CA PRO A 57 8.65 1.93 -7.22
C PRO A 57 7.98 3.32 -7.29
N GLY A 58 7.06 3.65 -6.39
CA GLY A 58 6.48 4.98 -6.18
C GLY A 58 5.34 5.38 -7.11
N TYR A 59 4.89 4.52 -8.02
CA TYR A 59 3.90 4.91 -9.03
C TYR A 59 2.55 5.33 -8.46
N LEU A 60 2.07 4.73 -7.37
CA LEU A 60 0.78 5.06 -6.79
C LEU A 60 0.78 6.51 -6.26
N GLY A 61 1.77 6.85 -5.44
CA GLY A 61 1.94 8.20 -4.92
C GLY A 61 2.20 9.24 -6.00
N LEU A 62 2.99 8.91 -7.02
CA LEU A 62 3.25 9.81 -8.16
C LEU A 62 1.97 10.07 -8.97
N GLU A 63 1.17 9.06 -9.24
CA GLU A 63 -0.14 9.24 -9.90
C GLU A 63 -1.14 9.99 -9.01
N TRP A 64 -1.05 9.84 -7.68
CA TRP A 64 -1.84 10.63 -6.74
C TRP A 64 -1.42 12.12 -6.79
N LEU A 65 -0.12 12.42 -6.73
CA LEU A 65 0.41 13.78 -6.84
C LEU A 65 0.05 14.47 -8.17
N LYS A 66 -0.01 13.72 -9.28
CA LYS A 66 -0.45 14.27 -10.59
C LYS A 66 -1.92 14.71 -10.59
N LYS A 67 -2.75 14.07 -9.79
CA LYS A 67 -4.21 14.29 -9.75
C LYS A 67 -4.65 15.19 -8.60
N THR A 68 -3.72 15.64 -7.78
CA THR A 68 -3.97 16.52 -6.64
C THR A 68 -3.10 17.76 -6.73
N GLU A 69 -3.68 18.92 -6.42
CA GLU A 69 -2.97 20.21 -6.46
C GLU A 69 -2.49 20.59 -5.06
N SER A 70 -1.34 21.26 -4.98
CA SER A 70 -0.77 21.77 -3.71
C SER A 70 -0.61 20.73 -2.61
N THR A 71 -0.39 19.47 -3.01
CA THR A 71 -0.15 18.36 -2.09
C THR A 71 1.33 17.99 -2.04
N MET A 72 1.74 17.45 -0.88
CA MET A 72 3.07 16.89 -0.66
C MET A 72 2.93 15.43 -0.20
N LEU A 73 3.93 14.62 -0.51
CA LEU A 73 3.96 13.21 -0.14
C LEU A 73 5.26 12.88 0.60
N LEU A 74 5.15 12.30 1.77
CA LEU A 74 6.23 11.51 2.37
C LEU A 74 5.94 10.04 2.16
N ALA A 75 6.96 9.24 1.91
CA ALA A 75 6.78 7.81 1.68
C ALA A 75 7.81 7.02 2.48
N VAL A 76 7.34 6.02 3.25
CA VAL A 76 8.19 5.14 4.06
C VAL A 76 8.36 3.82 3.34
N GLU A 77 9.62 3.46 3.06
CA GLU A 77 9.99 2.24 2.34
C GLU A 77 11.10 1.50 3.10
N ILE A 78 10.94 0.19 3.25
CA ILE A 78 11.91 -0.64 3.95
C ILE A 78 13.08 -1.04 3.03
N SER A 79 12.81 -1.22 1.73
CA SER A 79 13.79 -1.61 0.72
C SER A 79 14.57 -0.40 0.17
N PRO A 80 15.90 -0.32 0.42
CA PRO A 80 16.72 0.76 -0.15
C PRO A 80 16.77 0.72 -1.69
N GLU A 81 16.65 -0.46 -2.28
CA GLU A 81 16.64 -0.65 -3.72
C GLU A 81 15.36 -0.08 -4.34
N MET A 82 14.20 -0.33 -3.72
CA MET A 82 12.93 0.26 -4.14
C MET A 82 12.96 1.78 -3.99
N THR A 83 13.51 2.31 -2.90
CA THR A 83 13.68 3.75 -2.69
C THR A 83 14.44 4.41 -3.85
N LYS A 84 15.56 3.83 -4.30
CA LYS A 84 16.33 4.35 -5.44
C LYS A 84 15.50 4.38 -6.73
N ILE A 85 14.67 3.36 -6.96
CA ILE A 85 13.78 3.32 -8.13
C ILE A 85 12.69 4.38 -8.00
N ALA A 86 12.07 4.51 -6.84
CA ALA A 86 11.02 5.50 -6.59
C ALA A 86 11.53 6.94 -6.80
N GLU A 87 12.73 7.25 -6.30
CA GLU A 87 13.38 8.54 -6.52
C GLU A 87 13.68 8.81 -8.01
N ARG A 88 14.16 7.80 -8.75
CA ARG A 88 14.34 7.91 -10.20
C ARG A 88 13.01 8.19 -10.90
N ASN A 89 11.97 7.42 -10.56
CA ASN A 89 10.64 7.59 -11.15
C ASN A 89 10.06 8.98 -10.81
N ALA A 90 10.29 9.50 -9.59
CA ALA A 90 9.85 10.85 -9.21
C ALA A 90 10.49 11.93 -10.10
N ARG A 91 11.79 11.80 -10.39
CA ARG A 91 12.49 12.70 -11.35
C ARG A 91 11.93 12.57 -12.77
N GLU A 92 11.67 11.34 -13.26
CA GLU A 92 11.04 11.10 -14.57
C GLU A 92 9.65 11.75 -14.67
N TYR A 93 8.93 11.86 -13.54
CA TYR A 93 7.64 12.56 -13.46
C TYR A 93 7.74 14.07 -13.28
N GLY A 94 8.93 14.61 -12.97
CA GLY A 94 9.12 16.01 -12.57
C GLY A 94 8.44 16.35 -11.23
N LEU A 95 8.33 15.37 -10.34
CA LEU A 95 7.64 15.48 -9.05
C LEU A 95 8.58 15.34 -7.85
N GLU A 96 9.90 15.31 -8.06
CA GLU A 96 10.89 15.17 -7.00
C GLU A 96 10.84 16.28 -5.94
N GLY A 97 10.31 17.46 -6.31
CA GLY A 97 10.07 18.56 -5.37
C GLY A 97 8.80 18.39 -4.52
N ARG A 98 7.94 17.40 -4.81
CA ARG A 98 6.67 17.17 -4.12
C ARG A 98 6.63 15.85 -3.37
N VAL A 99 7.62 14.99 -3.51
CA VAL A 99 7.71 13.70 -2.80
C VAL A 99 9.09 13.53 -2.15
N LYS A 100 9.10 12.93 -0.95
CA LYS A 100 10.32 12.52 -0.27
C LYS A 100 10.17 11.07 0.21
N TYR A 101 11.10 10.23 -0.19
CA TYR A 101 11.19 8.84 0.27
C TYR A 101 12.10 8.76 1.49
N VAL A 102 11.67 8.03 2.51
CA VAL A 102 12.40 7.84 3.78
C VAL A 102 12.50 6.35 4.04
N LYS A 103 13.72 5.87 4.31
CA LYS A 103 13.90 4.50 4.77
C LYS A 103 13.28 4.34 6.15
N GLY A 104 12.40 3.36 6.31
CA GLY A 104 11.74 3.09 7.58
C GLY A 104 10.90 1.83 7.55
N ASP A 105 10.46 1.43 8.73
CA ASP A 105 9.60 0.28 8.95
C ASP A 105 8.20 0.79 9.34
N ALA A 106 7.16 0.22 8.73
CA ALA A 106 5.77 0.54 9.03
C ALA A 106 5.39 0.22 10.49
N HIS A 107 6.10 -0.70 11.15
CA HIS A 107 5.91 -1.03 12.56
C HIS A 107 6.41 0.08 13.51
N GLN A 108 7.19 1.03 13.01
CA GLN A 108 7.68 2.20 13.72
C GLN A 108 7.91 3.34 12.73
N ILE A 109 6.82 4.01 12.35
CA ILE A 109 6.83 5.09 11.37
C ILE A 109 7.68 6.26 11.90
N PRO A 110 8.77 6.69 11.18
CA PRO A 110 9.74 7.65 11.68
C PRO A 110 9.25 9.10 11.58
N PHE A 111 8.02 9.36 11.99
CA PHE A 111 7.41 10.69 12.02
C PHE A 111 6.65 10.89 13.33
N ASP A 112 6.47 12.16 13.70
CA ASP A 112 5.78 12.54 14.92
C ASP A 112 4.26 12.27 14.82
N ASP A 113 3.61 12.24 15.98
CA ASP A 113 2.16 12.17 16.11
C ASP A 113 1.48 13.33 15.36
N ASN A 114 0.30 13.08 14.84
CA ASN A 114 -0.54 14.12 14.23
C ASN A 114 0.15 14.91 13.10
N THR A 115 0.95 14.23 12.28
CA THR A 115 1.72 14.86 11.20
C THR A 115 0.95 14.95 9.89
N PHE A 116 0.17 13.91 9.54
CA PHE A 116 -0.37 13.75 8.19
C PHE A 116 -1.85 14.08 8.07
N ASP A 117 -2.21 14.73 6.98
CA ASP A 117 -3.58 14.99 6.55
C ASP A 117 -4.24 13.76 5.90
N GLY A 118 -3.46 12.73 5.60
CA GLY A 118 -3.93 11.45 5.10
C GLY A 118 -2.81 10.40 5.05
N VAL A 119 -3.17 9.14 5.21
CA VAL A 119 -2.25 7.99 5.08
C VAL A 119 -2.84 6.99 4.10
N PHE A 120 -2.04 6.49 3.16
CA PHE A 120 -2.50 5.44 2.26
C PHE A 120 -1.42 4.39 1.97
N THR A 121 -1.87 3.22 1.57
CA THR A 121 -1.03 2.12 1.10
C THR A 121 -1.83 1.19 0.19
N ASN A 122 -1.13 0.54 -0.73
CA ASN A 122 -1.69 -0.51 -1.57
C ASN A 122 -0.72 -1.69 -1.68
N GLY A 123 -1.18 -2.89 -1.31
CA GLY A 123 -0.43 -4.12 -1.53
C GLY A 123 0.77 -4.30 -0.61
N SER A 124 0.80 -3.70 0.58
CA SER A 124 1.85 -3.92 1.59
C SER A 124 1.36 -4.61 2.86
N LEU A 125 0.05 -4.58 3.13
CA LEU A 125 -0.54 -5.13 4.37
C LEU A 125 -0.24 -6.63 4.56
N HIS A 126 -0.19 -7.40 3.49
CA HIS A 126 0.09 -8.84 3.55
C HIS A 126 1.52 -9.18 4.01
N GLU A 127 2.44 -8.21 3.94
CA GLU A 127 3.82 -8.34 4.42
C GLU A 127 3.97 -8.00 5.92
N TRP A 128 2.98 -7.32 6.53
CA TRP A 128 3.11 -6.89 7.93
C TRP A 128 3.01 -8.07 8.91
N SER A 129 4.07 -8.31 9.67
CA SER A 129 4.11 -9.34 10.71
C SER A 129 3.23 -9.00 11.92
N GLN A 130 3.13 -7.72 12.25
CA GLN A 130 2.36 -7.20 13.38
C GLN A 130 1.35 -6.13 12.90
N PRO A 131 0.29 -6.51 12.15
CA PRO A 131 -0.60 -5.53 11.52
C PRO A 131 -1.33 -4.62 12.49
N ILE A 132 -1.64 -5.10 13.72
CA ILE A 132 -2.23 -4.25 14.77
C ILE A 132 -1.31 -3.07 15.08
N ARG A 133 -0.02 -3.32 15.26
CA ARG A 133 0.97 -2.28 15.54
C ARG A 133 1.07 -1.28 14.40
N VAL A 134 1.02 -1.74 13.13
CA VAL A 134 1.05 -0.83 11.99
C VAL A 134 -0.22 0.01 11.91
N PHE A 135 -1.40 -0.56 12.19
CA PHE A 135 -2.64 0.22 12.27
C PHE A 135 -2.58 1.28 13.37
N ASP A 136 -1.97 0.96 14.52
CA ASP A 136 -1.80 1.92 15.61
C ASP A 136 -0.80 3.03 15.23
N GLU A 137 0.27 2.71 14.50
CA GLU A 137 1.19 3.70 13.96
C GLU A 137 0.51 4.61 12.90
N VAL A 138 -0.31 4.04 12.00
CA VAL A 138 -1.13 4.82 11.06
C VAL A 138 -2.03 5.79 11.82
N TYR A 139 -2.72 5.31 12.87
CA TYR A 139 -3.57 6.16 13.69
C TYR A 139 -2.77 7.24 14.41
N ARG A 140 -1.60 6.90 14.96
CA ARG A 140 -0.72 7.82 15.69
C ARG A 140 -0.31 9.01 14.82
N VAL A 141 0.18 8.74 13.59
CA VAL A 141 0.73 9.78 12.71
C VAL A 141 -0.35 10.61 12.00
N LEU A 142 -1.60 10.13 11.92
CA LEU A 142 -2.71 10.91 11.39
C LEU A 142 -3.05 12.09 12.31
N LYS A 143 -3.38 13.24 11.73
CA LYS A 143 -4.00 14.35 12.46
C LYS A 143 -5.42 13.97 12.90
N PRO A 144 -5.97 14.57 13.98
CA PRO A 144 -7.39 14.45 14.30
C PRO A 144 -8.27 14.78 13.09
N GLY A 145 -9.29 13.97 12.80
CA GLY A 145 -10.16 14.09 11.63
C GLY A 145 -9.55 13.65 10.29
N ALA A 146 -8.25 13.34 10.24
CA ALA A 146 -7.60 12.85 9.03
C ALA A 146 -7.92 11.38 8.74
N LYS A 147 -7.82 11.00 7.46
CA LYS A 147 -8.28 9.71 6.96
C LYS A 147 -7.14 8.79 6.54
N CYS A 148 -7.38 7.48 6.62
CA CYS A 148 -6.53 6.48 5.99
C CYS A 148 -7.29 5.69 4.91
N PHE A 149 -6.51 5.23 3.91
CA PHE A 149 -6.94 4.31 2.88
C PHE A 149 -5.91 3.18 2.76
N ILE A 150 -6.32 1.95 3.01
CA ILE A 150 -5.46 0.77 2.96
C ILE A 150 -6.14 -0.27 2.08
N SER A 151 -5.43 -0.73 1.05
CA SER A 151 -5.97 -1.75 0.16
C SER A 151 -4.98 -2.88 -0.05
N ASP A 152 -5.51 -4.08 -0.20
CA ASP A 152 -4.72 -5.26 -0.48
C ASP A 152 -5.55 -6.35 -1.17
N MET A 153 -4.86 -7.34 -1.70
CA MET A 153 -5.46 -8.57 -2.20
C MET A 153 -6.08 -9.36 -1.03
N ARG A 154 -6.93 -10.31 -1.36
CA ARG A 154 -7.49 -11.23 -0.36
C ARG A 154 -7.30 -12.68 -0.75
N ARG A 155 -6.98 -13.53 0.23
CA ARG A 155 -6.68 -14.94 0.03
C ARG A 155 -7.90 -15.78 -0.38
N ASP A 156 -9.09 -15.35 0.05
CA ASP A 156 -10.38 -16.02 -0.16
C ASP A 156 -11.12 -15.55 -1.42
N MET A 157 -10.40 -14.91 -2.36
CA MET A 157 -11.00 -14.53 -3.63
C MET A 157 -11.45 -15.76 -4.45
N ASN A 158 -12.44 -15.54 -5.33
CA ASN A 158 -12.93 -16.57 -6.24
C ASN A 158 -11.76 -17.18 -7.04
N PRO A 159 -11.67 -18.52 -7.15
CA PRO A 159 -10.60 -19.20 -7.89
C PRO A 159 -10.44 -18.75 -9.35
N LEU A 160 -11.52 -18.38 -10.02
CA LEU A 160 -11.49 -17.86 -11.40
C LEU A 160 -10.82 -16.46 -11.43
N VAL A 161 -11.14 -15.60 -10.46
CA VAL A 161 -10.50 -14.28 -10.32
C VAL A 161 -9.00 -14.47 -10.05
N ARG A 162 -8.64 -15.36 -9.12
CA ARG A 162 -7.26 -15.69 -8.81
C ARG A 162 -6.50 -16.20 -10.06
N ARG A 163 -7.14 -17.07 -10.87
CA ARG A 163 -6.56 -17.55 -12.12
C ARG A 163 -6.38 -16.42 -13.13
N PHE A 164 -7.37 -15.56 -13.26
CA PHE A 164 -7.33 -14.39 -14.14
C PHE A 164 -6.17 -13.46 -13.74
N MET A 165 -6.05 -13.08 -12.48
CA MET A 165 -4.96 -12.23 -11.98
C MET A 165 -3.58 -12.82 -12.32
N LYS A 166 -3.38 -14.13 -12.07
CA LYS A 166 -2.14 -14.82 -12.43
C LYS A 166 -1.78 -14.73 -13.92
N LEU A 167 -2.79 -14.77 -14.79
CA LEU A 167 -2.57 -14.68 -16.24
C LEU A 167 -2.23 -13.24 -16.67
N MET A 168 -2.83 -12.25 -16.01
CA MET A 168 -2.67 -10.82 -16.32
C MET A 168 -1.36 -10.24 -15.81
N VAL A 169 -0.76 -10.84 -14.76
CA VAL A 169 0.51 -10.38 -14.20
C VAL A 169 1.66 -10.62 -15.18
N LYS A 170 2.37 -9.53 -15.47
CA LYS A 170 3.55 -9.49 -16.36
C LYS A 170 4.63 -8.60 -15.75
N PRO A 171 5.92 -8.91 -15.93
CA PRO A 171 6.44 -10.08 -16.67
C PRO A 171 6.13 -11.41 -15.94
N LYS A 172 6.31 -12.55 -16.65
CA LYS A 172 5.92 -13.86 -16.07
C LYS A 172 6.79 -14.27 -14.87
N GLU A 173 7.97 -13.75 -14.81
CA GLU A 173 8.99 -14.00 -13.78
C GLU A 173 8.53 -13.57 -12.38
N ILE A 174 7.67 -12.54 -12.28
CA ILE A 174 7.12 -12.08 -11.00
C ILE A 174 6.00 -12.99 -10.45
N ARG A 175 5.47 -13.92 -11.25
CA ARG A 175 4.33 -14.75 -10.85
C ARG A 175 4.53 -15.58 -9.58
N PRO A 176 5.72 -16.18 -9.32
CA PRO A 176 5.94 -16.88 -8.06
C PRO A 176 5.74 -15.96 -6.85
N GLY A 177 6.36 -14.77 -6.83
CA GLY A 177 6.18 -13.78 -5.77
C GLY A 177 4.72 -13.32 -5.65
N PHE A 178 4.07 -13.00 -6.77
CA PHE A 178 2.65 -12.63 -6.77
C PHE A 178 1.74 -13.73 -6.19
N ILE A 179 2.06 -15.01 -6.41
CA ILE A 179 1.33 -16.13 -5.80
C ILE A 179 1.61 -16.22 -4.31
N SER A 180 2.84 -15.96 -3.88
CA SER A 180 3.22 -15.87 -2.47
C SER A 180 2.40 -14.79 -1.77
N SER A 181 2.40 -13.58 -2.29
CA SER A 181 1.64 -12.45 -1.75
C SER A 181 0.13 -12.73 -1.67
N MET A 182 -0.45 -13.40 -2.69
CA MET A 182 -1.85 -13.86 -2.60
C MET A 182 -2.09 -14.90 -1.49
N ASN A 183 -1.10 -15.73 -1.16
CA ASN A 183 -1.21 -16.71 -0.06
C ASN A 183 -0.98 -16.05 1.30
N ALA A 184 -0.20 -14.98 1.34
CA ALA A 184 0.07 -14.17 2.53
C ALA A 184 -1.06 -13.19 2.86
N SER A 185 -1.91 -12.84 1.89
CA SER A 185 -3.02 -11.89 2.06
C SER A 185 -4.05 -12.38 3.08
N TYR A 186 -4.71 -11.45 3.72
CA TYR A 186 -5.76 -11.72 4.70
C TYR A 186 -7.11 -12.01 4.04
N THR A 187 -8.00 -12.69 4.75
CA THR A 187 -9.44 -12.71 4.45
C THR A 187 -10.12 -11.49 5.06
N ILE A 188 -11.35 -11.19 4.63
CA ILE A 188 -12.11 -10.07 5.20
C ILE A 188 -12.38 -10.26 6.70
N ASP A 189 -12.70 -11.48 7.12
CA ASP A 189 -13.00 -11.76 8.51
C ASP A 189 -11.75 -11.66 9.41
N GLU A 190 -10.59 -12.12 8.89
CA GLU A 190 -9.31 -11.95 9.59
C GLU A 190 -8.98 -10.47 9.76
N ILE A 191 -9.11 -9.66 8.69
CA ILE A 191 -8.77 -8.22 8.77
C ILE A 191 -9.72 -7.46 9.71
N ARG A 192 -11.02 -7.78 9.72
CA ARG A 192 -11.95 -7.19 10.67
C ARG A 192 -11.60 -7.54 12.12
N SER A 193 -11.22 -8.80 12.37
CA SER A 193 -10.77 -9.23 13.71
C SER A 193 -9.51 -8.51 14.17
N ILE A 194 -8.57 -8.26 13.25
CA ILE A 194 -7.33 -7.52 13.53
C ILE A 194 -7.64 -6.04 13.80
N LEU A 195 -8.43 -5.40 12.95
CA LEU A 195 -8.82 -4.00 13.12
C LEU A 195 -9.53 -3.74 14.45
N ASN A 196 -10.42 -4.64 14.87
CA ASN A 196 -11.12 -4.53 16.14
C ASN A 196 -10.19 -4.49 17.38
N GLN A 197 -8.92 -4.88 17.22
CA GLN A 197 -7.90 -4.86 18.27
C GLN A 197 -6.96 -3.65 18.16
N SER A 198 -7.16 -2.77 17.19
CA SER A 198 -6.35 -1.59 16.94
C SER A 198 -7.10 -0.27 17.21
N ASN A 199 -6.38 0.84 17.19
CA ASN A 199 -6.97 2.18 17.26
C ASN A 199 -7.81 2.56 16.01
N LEU A 200 -7.72 1.78 14.92
CA LEU A 200 -8.53 1.91 13.70
C LEU A 200 -9.77 1.02 13.70
N LYS A 201 -10.25 0.56 14.84
CA LYS A 201 -11.40 -0.37 14.98
C LYS A 201 -12.71 0.11 14.36
N GLU A 202 -12.92 1.41 14.25
CA GLU A 202 -14.10 2.01 13.62
C GLU A 202 -13.99 2.09 12.08
N SER A 203 -12.91 1.55 11.49
CA SER A 203 -12.70 1.57 10.05
C SER A 203 -13.69 0.67 9.31
N ILE A 204 -14.08 1.09 8.12
CA ILE A 204 -14.95 0.33 7.22
C ILE A 204 -14.09 -0.57 6.33
N VAL A 205 -14.41 -1.85 6.29
CA VAL A 205 -13.79 -2.84 5.39
C VAL A 205 -14.76 -3.16 4.27
N ALA A 206 -14.45 -2.70 3.06
CA ALA A 206 -15.21 -2.95 1.85
C ALA A 206 -14.54 -4.04 0.98
N LYS A 207 -15.34 -5.01 0.53
CA LYS A 207 -14.88 -6.05 -0.40
C LYS A 207 -14.82 -5.48 -1.81
N THR A 208 -13.71 -5.71 -2.51
CA THR A 208 -13.58 -5.41 -3.94
C THR A 208 -13.53 -6.71 -4.78
N PHE A 209 -13.47 -6.57 -6.10
CA PHE A 209 -13.37 -7.71 -7.01
C PHE A 209 -12.10 -8.54 -6.76
N MET A 210 -10.95 -7.88 -6.54
CA MET A 210 -9.65 -8.55 -6.39
C MET A 210 -9.10 -8.55 -4.96
N GLY A 211 -9.71 -7.77 -4.05
CA GLY A 211 -9.16 -7.57 -2.71
C GLY A 211 -10.19 -6.99 -1.74
N PHE A 212 -9.71 -6.09 -0.93
CA PHE A 212 -10.51 -5.27 -0.02
C PHE A 212 -9.89 -3.88 0.14
N GLU A 213 -10.71 -2.95 0.59
CA GLU A 213 -10.32 -1.60 0.98
C GLU A 213 -10.71 -1.34 2.42
N ILE A 214 -9.84 -0.70 3.16
CA ILE A 214 -10.08 -0.22 4.52
C ILE A 214 -10.05 1.29 4.46
N THR A 215 -11.13 1.93 4.90
CA THR A 215 -11.19 3.36 5.09
C THR A 215 -11.44 3.67 6.55
N GLY A 216 -10.57 4.45 7.14
CA GLY A 216 -10.63 4.85 8.54
C GLY A 216 -10.39 6.35 8.70
N MET A 217 -10.65 6.83 9.92
CA MET A 217 -10.43 8.23 10.29
C MET A 217 -9.96 8.27 11.74
N LYS A 218 -9.01 9.14 12.03
CA LYS A 218 -8.65 9.44 13.43
C LYS A 218 -9.76 10.29 14.05
N SER A 219 -10.25 9.89 15.22
CA SER A 219 -11.20 10.68 16.00
C SER A 219 -10.63 12.07 16.34
N GLU A 220 -11.52 13.05 16.47
CA GLU A 220 -11.18 14.40 16.89
C GLU A 220 -10.67 14.47 18.34
#